data_cf7885ebcc2c8cbad4e1953a8a3d2790
#
_entry.id   cf7885ebcc2c8cbad4e1953a8a3d2790
#
_cell.length_a   1.000
_cell.length_b   1.000
_cell.length_c   1.000
_cell.angle_alpha   90.00
_cell.angle_beta   90.00
_cell.angle_gamma   90.00
#
_symmetry.space_group_name_H-M   'P 1'
#
loop_
_entity.id
_entity.type
_entity.pdbx_description
1 polymer ?
#
loop_
_entity_poly.entity_id
_entity_poly.type
_entity_poly.pdbx_seq_one_letter_code
_entity_poly.pdbx_strand_id
1 'polypeptide(L)'
;TETYEALKIYIQMNFDGLKDSVIRMLAGDRIPINIGTFSNDMTTFQSKDDVLTLLVHLGYLSYRWTDKTVAIPNKEVAQEYINAISSMDWNEVIHSVEASKKLLEALWNMDGEAVANGIDKVHQEISILEYNDENSLSCTIHLAFYFAREYYTIIRELPTGKGFADVCFIPRKSYADKPAVVIELKWDKEAEGAIKQINDKNYVAALKEYHGNLLLAGINYDKKTKKHSCKIEKVKL
;
A
#
# COMPACT_ATOMS: atom_id res chain seq x y z
N THR A 1 5.57 25.13 -6.78
CA THR A 1 6.72 24.58 -7.53
C THR A 1 8.00 24.45 -6.69
N GLU A 2 8.09 25.06 -5.50
CA GLU A 2 9.29 24.97 -4.64
C GLU A 2 9.18 23.93 -3.51
N THR A 3 7.98 23.41 -3.24
CA THR A 3 7.71 22.55 -2.08
C THR A 3 8.40 21.18 -2.18
N TYR A 4 8.34 20.50 -3.33
CA TYR A 4 8.96 19.19 -3.46
C TYR A 4 10.50 19.22 -3.53
N GLU A 5 11.11 20.34 -3.91
CA GLU A 5 12.57 20.49 -3.93
C GLU A 5 13.15 20.40 -2.52
N ALA A 6 12.50 21.02 -1.53
CA ALA A 6 12.91 20.89 -0.13
C ALA A 6 12.79 19.44 0.35
N LEU A 7 11.65 18.77 0.05
CA LEU A 7 11.44 17.37 0.39
C LEU A 7 12.53 16.46 -0.23
N LYS A 8 12.87 16.69 -1.51
CA LYS A 8 13.89 15.97 -2.25
C LYS A 8 15.24 16.02 -1.54
N ILE A 9 15.68 17.20 -1.07
CA ILE A 9 16.96 17.39 -0.37
C ILE A 9 17.07 16.42 0.82
N TYR A 10 16.00 16.28 1.61
CA TYR A 10 16.02 15.47 2.82
C TYR A 10 15.96 13.97 2.52
N ILE A 11 15.10 13.53 1.58
CA ILE A 11 15.02 12.11 1.24
C ILE A 11 16.23 11.60 0.42
N GLN A 12 17.01 12.50 -0.20
CA GLN A 12 18.29 12.17 -0.86
C GLN A 12 19.43 11.87 0.12
N MET A 13 19.29 12.20 1.39
CA MET A 13 20.36 12.01 2.39
C MET A 13 20.76 10.54 2.61
N ASN A 14 20.03 9.61 2.04
CA ASN A 14 20.35 8.17 1.93
C ASN A 14 20.75 7.50 3.27
N PHE A 15 20.13 7.91 4.38
CA PHE A 15 20.29 7.20 5.64
C PHE A 15 19.72 5.78 5.54
N ASP A 16 20.36 4.83 6.21
CA ASP A 16 19.92 3.45 6.22
C ASP A 16 18.45 3.31 6.64
N GLY A 17 17.67 2.61 5.82
CA GLY A 17 16.22 2.42 6.00
C GLY A 17 15.35 3.65 5.67
N LEU A 18 15.90 4.78 5.23
CA LEU A 18 15.09 5.95 4.87
C LEU A 18 14.27 5.69 3.61
N LYS A 19 14.90 5.14 2.56
CA LYS A 19 14.21 4.79 1.31
C LYS A 19 13.07 3.79 1.57
N ASP A 20 13.33 2.71 2.31
CA ASP A 20 12.31 1.74 2.72
C ASP A 20 11.14 2.43 3.46
N SER A 21 11.44 3.30 4.41
CA SER A 21 10.43 4.02 5.18
C SER A 21 9.53 4.88 4.28
N VAL A 22 10.10 5.59 3.30
CA VAL A 22 9.34 6.41 2.35
C VAL A 22 8.46 5.54 1.46
N ILE A 23 8.99 4.44 0.92
CA ILE A 23 8.22 3.49 0.09
C ILE A 23 7.04 2.92 0.87
N ARG A 24 7.26 2.47 2.10
CA ARG A 24 6.20 1.93 2.97
C ARG A 24 5.15 2.99 3.32
N MET A 25 5.55 4.23 3.59
CA MET A 25 4.60 5.32 3.82
C MET A 25 3.78 5.65 2.56
N LEU A 26 4.38 5.58 1.36
CA LEU A 26 3.65 5.68 0.10
C LEU A 26 2.66 4.52 -0.08
N ALA A 27 3.01 3.32 0.37
CA ALA A 27 2.08 2.17 0.45
C ALA A 27 0.96 2.38 1.48
N GLY A 28 1.07 3.39 2.36
CA GLY A 28 0.09 3.74 3.38
C GLY A 28 0.41 3.18 4.78
N ASP A 29 1.62 2.64 4.98
CA ASP A 29 2.08 2.22 6.30
C ASP A 29 2.35 3.42 7.21
N ARG A 30 2.35 3.13 8.49
CA ARG A 30 2.90 4.03 9.51
C ARG A 30 4.23 3.46 9.97
N ILE A 31 5.24 4.32 10.04
CA ILE A 31 6.61 3.93 10.38
C ILE A 31 6.93 4.38 11.80
N PRO A 32 7.36 3.48 12.70
CA PRO A 32 7.80 3.88 14.03
C PRO A 32 9.09 4.71 13.93
N ILE A 33 9.16 5.80 14.70
CA ILE A 33 10.33 6.66 14.81
C ILE A 33 10.62 7.05 16.25
N ASN A 34 11.88 7.37 16.53
CA ASN A 34 12.31 7.97 17.78
C ASN A 34 12.55 9.46 17.59
N ILE A 35 11.61 10.29 18.01
CA ILE A 35 11.73 11.77 17.92
C ILE A 35 12.72 12.35 18.94
N GLY A 36 13.16 11.56 19.93
CA GLY A 36 14.05 12.04 21.00
C GLY A 36 15.52 12.21 20.60
N THR A 37 15.91 11.71 19.43
CA THR A 37 17.28 11.84 18.89
C THR A 37 17.47 13.14 18.09
N PHE A 38 16.38 13.76 17.66
CA PHE A 38 16.44 14.97 16.85
C PHE A 38 16.89 16.18 17.69
N SER A 39 18.09 16.65 17.42
CA SER A 39 18.61 17.90 17.97
C SER A 39 18.17 19.06 17.08
N ASN A 40 17.11 19.70 17.30
CA ASN A 40 16.49 20.86 16.61
C ASN A 40 17.44 21.77 15.77
N ASP A 41 18.51 21.19 15.28
CA ASP A 41 19.54 21.73 14.40
C ASP A 41 19.29 21.12 13.00
N MET A 42 18.77 21.93 12.08
CA MET A 42 18.44 21.52 10.72
C MET A 42 19.64 21.08 9.87
N THR A 43 20.81 21.01 10.45
CA THR A 43 22.08 20.73 9.77
C THR A 43 22.74 19.44 10.21
N THR A 44 22.37 18.88 11.37
CA THR A 44 23.03 17.70 11.96
C THR A 44 22.11 16.50 12.04
N PHE A 45 22.00 15.75 10.94
CA PHE A 45 21.26 14.50 10.92
C PHE A 45 22.21 13.32 11.14
N GLN A 46 21.84 12.39 12.01
CA GLN A 46 22.61 11.19 12.32
C GLN A 46 21.89 9.90 11.89
N SER A 47 20.57 9.98 11.66
CA SER A 47 19.74 8.84 11.37
C SER A 47 18.54 9.20 10.48
N LYS A 48 17.86 8.17 9.93
CA LYS A 48 16.59 8.36 9.25
C LYS A 48 15.53 8.98 10.16
N ASP A 49 15.57 8.70 11.46
CA ASP A 49 14.58 9.20 12.42
C ASP A 49 14.68 10.72 12.59
N ASP A 50 15.89 11.29 12.49
CA ASP A 50 16.11 12.74 12.52
C ASP A 50 15.49 13.39 11.26
N VAL A 51 15.71 12.80 10.08
CA VAL A 51 15.11 13.29 8.83
C VAL A 51 13.58 13.18 8.88
N LEU A 52 13.05 12.03 9.31
CA LEU A 52 11.60 11.85 9.42
C LEU A 52 10.98 12.78 10.45
N THR A 53 11.68 13.07 11.56
CA THR A 53 11.23 14.04 12.57
C THR A 53 11.20 15.44 11.99
N LEU A 54 12.23 15.86 11.24
CA LEU A 54 12.20 17.14 10.54
C LEU A 54 11.02 17.24 9.56
N LEU A 55 10.75 16.18 8.80
CA LEU A 55 9.63 16.15 7.85
C LEU A 55 8.27 16.27 8.56
N VAL A 56 8.15 15.83 9.82
CA VAL A 56 6.96 16.12 10.67
C VAL A 56 6.88 17.62 10.97
N HIS A 57 7.99 18.26 11.39
CA HIS A 57 8.01 19.69 11.68
C HIS A 57 7.71 20.55 10.44
N LEU A 58 8.11 20.12 9.26
CA LEU A 58 7.82 20.78 7.99
C LEU A 58 6.41 20.50 7.44
N GLY A 59 5.64 19.60 8.08
CA GLY A 59 4.28 19.26 7.66
C GLY A 59 4.20 18.21 6.54
N TYR A 60 5.32 17.61 6.12
CA TYR A 60 5.33 16.53 5.13
C TYR A 60 4.94 15.17 5.73
N LEU A 61 5.01 15.02 7.04
CA LEU A 61 4.58 13.81 7.76
C LEU A 61 3.65 14.17 8.92
N SER A 62 2.73 13.27 9.23
CA SER A 62 1.89 13.31 10.43
C SER A 62 2.46 12.36 11.48
N TYR A 63 2.59 12.83 12.72
CA TYR A 63 3.04 12.03 13.86
C TYR A 63 1.86 11.61 14.73
N ARG A 64 1.83 10.35 15.13
CA ARG A 64 0.84 9.81 16.08
C ARG A 64 1.52 9.44 17.40
N TRP A 65 1.10 10.10 18.48
CA TRP A 65 1.69 9.96 19.81
C TRP A 65 1.46 8.59 20.45
N THR A 66 0.31 7.99 20.18
CA THR A 66 -0.12 6.74 20.83
C THR A 66 0.83 5.56 20.56
N ASP A 67 1.39 5.50 19.37
CA ASP A 67 2.27 4.43 18.91
C ASP A 67 3.61 4.93 18.36
N LYS A 68 3.87 6.23 18.49
CA LYS A 68 5.10 6.90 18.06
C LYS A 68 5.44 6.63 16.59
N THR A 69 4.45 6.74 15.71
CA THR A 69 4.59 6.48 14.29
C THR A 69 4.36 7.71 13.43
N VAL A 70 4.98 7.74 12.25
CA VAL A 70 4.74 8.73 11.20
C VAL A 70 4.07 8.12 9.98
N ALA A 71 3.35 8.95 9.24
CA ALA A 71 2.77 8.61 7.94
C ALA A 71 2.61 9.86 7.07
N ILE A 72 2.49 9.67 5.77
CA ILE A 72 2.10 10.74 4.83
C ILE A 72 0.65 11.15 5.14
N PRO A 73 0.38 12.45 5.40
CA PRO A 73 -0.90 12.88 5.96
C PRO A 73 -2.08 12.83 4.99
N ASN A 74 -1.85 13.07 3.71
CA ASN A 74 -2.91 13.18 2.70
C ASN A 74 -2.37 12.92 1.28
N LYS A 75 -3.27 12.93 0.28
CA LYS A 75 -2.94 12.67 -1.11
C LYS A 75 -2.05 13.74 -1.76
N GLU A 76 -2.27 14.99 -1.40
CA GLU A 76 -1.54 16.13 -1.93
C GLU A 76 -0.06 16.00 -1.55
N VAL A 77 0.22 15.73 -0.28
CA VAL A 77 1.59 15.48 0.19
C VAL A 77 2.15 14.18 -0.40
N ALA A 78 1.35 13.12 -0.57
CA ALA A 78 1.80 11.90 -1.25
C ALA A 78 2.24 12.19 -2.69
N GLN A 79 1.53 13.07 -3.40
CA GLN A 79 1.92 13.50 -4.75
C GLN A 79 3.25 14.25 -4.74
N GLU A 80 3.52 15.08 -3.72
CA GLU A 80 4.82 15.74 -3.56
C GLU A 80 5.97 14.75 -3.37
N TYR A 81 5.75 13.65 -2.62
CA TYR A 81 6.72 12.55 -2.53
C TYR A 81 6.97 11.90 -3.89
N ILE A 82 5.91 11.59 -4.66
CA ILE A 82 6.04 11.04 -6.02
C ILE A 82 6.81 11.99 -6.92
N ASN A 83 6.50 13.29 -6.90
CA ASN A 83 7.21 14.31 -7.69
C ASN A 83 8.70 14.38 -7.31
N ALA A 84 9.01 14.35 -6.00
CA ALA A 84 10.38 14.36 -5.52
C ALA A 84 11.16 13.13 -5.99
N ILE A 85 10.62 11.92 -5.81
CA ILE A 85 11.30 10.67 -6.19
C ILE A 85 11.37 10.47 -7.71
N SER A 86 10.45 11.05 -8.50
CA SER A 86 10.51 10.99 -9.97
C SER A 86 11.74 11.70 -10.56
N SER A 87 12.36 12.58 -9.79
CA SER A 87 13.61 13.26 -10.18
C SER A 87 14.87 12.61 -9.58
N MET A 88 14.70 11.43 -8.94
CA MET A 88 15.75 10.63 -8.30
C MET A 88 15.85 9.27 -9.02
N ASP A 89 16.91 8.50 -8.72
CA ASP A 89 17.08 7.13 -9.23
C ASP A 89 16.20 6.10 -8.50
N TRP A 90 14.89 6.40 -8.39
CA TRP A 90 13.88 5.51 -7.80
C TRP A 90 12.89 5.04 -8.88
N ASN A 91 13.42 4.75 -10.06
CA ASN A 91 12.64 4.40 -11.25
C ASN A 91 11.72 3.21 -11.01
N GLU A 92 12.15 2.22 -10.21
CA GLU A 92 11.36 1.04 -9.86
C GLU A 92 10.06 1.40 -9.13
N VAL A 93 10.10 2.38 -8.22
CA VAL A 93 8.90 2.83 -7.48
C VAL A 93 7.95 3.57 -8.42
N ILE A 94 8.48 4.42 -9.28
CA ILE A 94 7.67 5.17 -10.26
C ILE A 94 7.01 4.23 -11.25
N HIS A 95 7.75 3.25 -11.79
CA HIS A 95 7.19 2.24 -12.70
C HIS A 95 6.05 1.45 -12.04
N SER A 96 6.20 1.09 -10.75
CA SER A 96 5.16 0.39 -10.01
C SER A 96 3.90 1.26 -9.82
N VAL A 97 4.06 2.55 -9.52
CA VAL A 97 2.95 3.49 -9.41
C VAL A 97 2.24 3.67 -10.76
N GLU A 98 2.98 3.83 -11.85
CA GLU A 98 2.41 3.97 -13.20
C GLU A 98 1.69 2.70 -13.66
N ALA A 99 2.26 1.52 -13.37
CA ALA A 99 1.67 0.23 -13.70
C ALA A 99 0.38 -0.07 -12.91
N SER A 100 0.21 0.55 -11.74
CA SER A 100 -0.90 0.27 -10.82
C SER A 100 -2.28 0.56 -11.42
N LYS A 101 -2.38 1.47 -12.39
CA LYS A 101 -3.64 1.73 -13.11
C LYS A 101 -4.08 0.52 -13.92
N LYS A 102 -3.16 -0.07 -14.69
CA LYS A 102 -3.43 -1.26 -15.50
C LYS A 102 -3.79 -2.45 -14.62
N LEU A 103 -3.13 -2.57 -13.47
CA LEU A 103 -3.41 -3.63 -12.52
C LEU A 103 -4.82 -3.49 -11.91
N LEU A 104 -5.25 -2.27 -11.60
CA LEU A 104 -6.60 -2.01 -11.12
C LEU A 104 -7.66 -2.33 -12.18
N GLU A 105 -7.39 -2.01 -13.45
CA GLU A 105 -8.25 -2.38 -14.58
C GLU A 105 -8.36 -3.91 -14.73
N ALA A 106 -7.25 -4.64 -14.60
CA ALA A 106 -7.24 -6.11 -14.59
C ALA A 106 -8.08 -6.70 -13.45
N LEU A 107 -7.99 -6.10 -12.24
CA LEU A 107 -8.82 -6.50 -11.11
C LEU A 107 -10.32 -6.31 -11.40
N TRP A 108 -10.72 -5.17 -11.96
CA TRP A 108 -12.11 -4.92 -12.34
C TRP A 108 -12.63 -5.90 -13.41
N ASN A 109 -11.76 -6.30 -14.33
CA ASN A 109 -12.08 -7.28 -15.38
C ASN A 109 -12.00 -8.73 -14.87
N MET A 110 -11.69 -8.94 -13.59
CA MET A 110 -11.52 -10.26 -12.96
C MET A 110 -10.41 -11.11 -13.63
N ASP A 111 -9.40 -10.48 -14.21
CA ASP A 111 -8.24 -11.13 -14.80
C ASP A 111 -7.19 -11.43 -13.70
N GLY A 112 -7.38 -12.57 -13.03
CA GLY A 112 -6.51 -13.00 -11.93
C GLY A 112 -5.08 -13.26 -12.38
N GLU A 113 -4.86 -13.73 -13.61
CA GLU A 113 -3.52 -13.96 -14.15
C GLU A 113 -2.77 -12.63 -14.37
N ALA A 114 -3.42 -11.66 -14.99
CA ALA A 114 -2.84 -10.34 -15.18
C ALA A 114 -2.55 -9.64 -13.83
N VAL A 115 -3.44 -9.81 -12.82
CA VAL A 115 -3.22 -9.31 -11.46
C VAL A 115 -1.99 -9.97 -10.83
N ALA A 116 -1.89 -11.30 -10.84
CA ALA A 116 -0.75 -12.02 -10.27
C ALA A 116 0.57 -11.63 -10.93
N ASN A 117 0.60 -11.59 -12.27
CA ASN A 117 1.79 -11.19 -13.04
C ASN A 117 2.20 -9.73 -12.79
N GLY A 118 1.23 -8.83 -12.61
CA GLY A 118 1.50 -7.43 -12.26
C GLY A 118 2.10 -7.29 -10.86
N ILE A 119 1.61 -8.05 -9.89
CA ILE A 119 2.16 -8.08 -8.53
C ILE A 119 3.58 -8.67 -8.53
N ASP A 120 3.83 -9.75 -9.31
CA ASP A 120 5.17 -10.32 -9.48
C ASP A 120 6.18 -9.27 -9.96
N LYS A 121 5.79 -8.42 -10.92
CA LYS A 121 6.65 -7.33 -11.42
C LYS A 121 6.97 -6.31 -10.33
N VAL A 122 5.94 -5.84 -9.62
CA VAL A 122 6.13 -4.90 -8.49
C VAL A 122 7.06 -5.48 -7.43
N HIS A 123 6.87 -6.75 -7.08
CA HIS A 123 7.72 -7.45 -6.13
C HIS A 123 9.18 -7.56 -6.60
N GLN A 124 9.41 -7.82 -7.89
CA GLN A 124 10.75 -7.91 -8.46
C GLN A 124 11.44 -6.54 -8.57
N GLU A 125 10.69 -5.51 -8.92
CA GLU A 125 11.20 -4.14 -9.06
C GLU A 125 11.54 -3.53 -7.70
N ILE A 126 10.73 -3.77 -6.68
CA ILE A 126 10.94 -3.22 -5.32
C ILE A 126 11.72 -4.23 -4.47
N SER A 127 12.93 -4.57 -4.90
CA SER A 127 13.81 -5.54 -4.21
C SER A 127 14.25 -5.11 -2.80
N ILE A 128 14.06 -3.85 -2.44
CA ILE A 128 14.41 -3.31 -1.12
C ILE A 128 13.46 -3.80 0.00
N LEU A 129 12.26 -4.24 -0.36
CA LEU A 129 11.33 -4.85 0.59
C LEU A 129 11.74 -6.31 0.79
N GLU A 130 12.29 -6.61 1.96
CA GLU A 130 12.52 -8.01 2.34
C GLU A 130 11.19 -8.75 2.39
N TYR A 131 11.01 -9.74 1.52
CA TYR A 131 9.76 -10.47 1.35
C TYR A 131 9.73 -11.70 2.27
N ASN A 132 9.56 -11.43 3.57
CA ASN A 132 9.71 -12.44 4.62
C ASN A 132 8.41 -12.89 5.25
N ASP A 133 7.33 -12.09 5.13
CA ASP A 133 6.08 -12.31 5.83
C ASP A 133 4.86 -11.71 5.10
N GLU A 134 3.69 -11.88 5.69
CA GLU A 134 2.41 -11.37 5.21
C GLU A 134 2.35 -9.82 5.19
N ASN A 135 3.13 -9.14 6.06
CA ASN A 135 3.22 -7.67 6.07
C ASN A 135 3.93 -7.13 4.83
N SER A 136 5.01 -7.81 4.41
CA SER A 136 5.73 -7.48 3.17
C SER A 136 4.84 -7.66 1.95
N LEU A 137 4.06 -8.75 1.92
CA LEU A 137 3.04 -8.98 0.90
C LEU A 137 2.00 -7.86 0.89
N SER A 138 1.49 -7.48 2.05
CA SER A 138 0.52 -6.38 2.18
C SER A 138 1.09 -5.07 1.63
N CYS A 139 2.33 -4.72 1.95
CA CYS A 139 3.00 -3.52 1.43
C CYS A 139 3.09 -3.56 -0.11
N THR A 140 3.53 -4.68 -0.68
CA THR A 140 3.60 -4.87 -2.14
C THR A 140 2.24 -4.69 -2.80
N ILE A 141 1.17 -5.27 -2.22
CA ILE A 141 -0.20 -5.12 -2.72
C ILE A 141 -0.65 -3.65 -2.72
N HIS A 142 -0.34 -2.90 -1.65
CA HIS A 142 -0.70 -1.48 -1.57
C HIS A 142 0.04 -0.60 -2.58
N LEU A 143 1.28 -0.94 -2.92
CA LEU A 143 2.02 -0.27 -3.99
C LEU A 143 1.50 -0.68 -5.37
N ALA A 144 1.28 -1.98 -5.58
CA ALA A 144 0.73 -2.51 -6.82
C ALA A 144 -0.63 -1.89 -7.17
N PHE A 145 -1.44 -1.58 -6.15
CA PHE A 145 -2.72 -0.90 -6.30
C PHE A 145 -2.68 0.58 -5.87
N TYR A 146 -1.54 1.26 -6.00
CA TYR A 146 -1.41 2.66 -5.59
C TYR A 146 -2.50 3.55 -6.19
N PHE A 147 -2.82 3.36 -7.48
CA PHE A 147 -3.82 4.14 -8.21
C PHE A 147 -5.26 3.92 -7.71
N ALA A 148 -5.53 2.84 -6.96
CA ALA A 148 -6.84 2.59 -6.37
C ALA A 148 -7.29 3.73 -5.45
N ARG A 149 -6.36 4.48 -4.85
CA ARG A 149 -6.67 5.65 -4.00
C ARG A 149 -7.43 6.75 -4.71
N GLU A 150 -7.40 6.79 -6.04
CA GLU A 150 -8.20 7.73 -6.82
C GLU A 150 -9.69 7.42 -6.69
N TYR A 151 -10.05 6.16 -6.78
CA TYR A 151 -11.44 5.69 -6.83
C TYR A 151 -12.01 5.26 -5.48
N TYR A 152 -11.12 4.83 -4.56
CA TYR A 152 -11.49 4.10 -3.35
C TYR A 152 -11.00 4.76 -2.07
N THR A 153 -11.75 4.54 -0.99
CA THR A 153 -11.21 4.54 0.36
C THR A 153 -10.65 3.15 0.62
N ILE A 154 -9.35 3.07 0.89
CA ILE A 154 -8.68 1.80 1.18
C ILE A 154 -8.69 1.59 2.69
N ILE A 155 -9.24 0.47 3.13
CA ILE A 155 -9.32 0.07 4.53
C ILE A 155 -8.47 -1.18 4.70
N ARG A 156 -7.52 -1.14 5.63
CA ARG A 156 -6.77 -2.31 6.09
C ARG A 156 -7.48 -2.91 7.29
N GLU A 157 -7.44 -4.23 7.41
CA GLU A 157 -7.99 -4.94 8.55
C GLU A 157 -9.45 -4.52 8.86
N LEU A 158 -10.31 -4.55 7.84
CA LEU A 158 -11.72 -4.24 8.02
C LEU A 158 -12.37 -5.27 8.97
N PRO A 159 -12.92 -4.84 10.13
CA PRO A 159 -13.63 -5.76 11.03
C PRO A 159 -14.89 -6.35 10.38
N THR A 160 -15.06 -7.65 10.46
CA THR A 160 -16.15 -8.36 9.78
C THR A 160 -16.92 -9.33 10.69
N GLY A 161 -17.02 -9.04 11.95
CA GLY A 161 -17.77 -9.87 12.91
C GLY A 161 -17.17 -11.26 13.24
N LYS A 162 -16.49 -11.90 12.30
CA LYS A 162 -15.77 -13.19 12.48
C LYS A 162 -14.27 -13.10 12.20
N GLY A 163 -13.74 -11.88 12.10
CA GLY A 163 -12.33 -11.62 11.83
C GLY A 163 -12.13 -10.31 11.09
N PHE A 164 -11.00 -10.19 10.41
CA PHE A 164 -10.64 -9.00 9.65
C PHE A 164 -10.39 -9.39 8.20
N ALA A 165 -10.81 -8.55 7.26
CA ALA A 165 -10.38 -8.63 5.88
C ALA A 165 -9.07 -7.85 5.72
N ASP A 166 -8.07 -8.43 5.07
CA ASP A 166 -6.73 -7.84 5.02
C ASP A 166 -6.74 -6.46 4.34
N VAL A 167 -7.43 -6.34 3.20
CA VAL A 167 -7.59 -5.08 2.48
C VAL A 167 -8.98 -4.97 1.87
N CYS A 168 -9.62 -3.81 2.02
CA CYS A 168 -10.89 -3.51 1.36
C CYS A 168 -10.80 -2.21 0.57
N PHE A 169 -11.30 -2.22 -0.66
CA PHE A 169 -11.47 -1.05 -1.50
C PHE A 169 -12.95 -0.66 -1.50
N ILE A 170 -13.28 0.43 -0.83
CA ILE A 170 -14.64 0.97 -0.74
C ILE A 170 -14.78 2.12 -1.73
N PRO A 171 -15.67 2.02 -2.75
CA PRO A 171 -15.83 3.07 -3.74
C PRO A 171 -16.18 4.42 -3.09
N ARG A 172 -15.54 5.48 -3.54
CA ARG A 172 -15.94 6.84 -3.15
C ARG A 172 -17.28 7.18 -3.79
N LYS A 173 -18.04 8.07 -3.18
CA LYS A 173 -19.38 8.47 -3.68
C LYS A 173 -19.39 8.89 -5.16
N SER A 174 -18.33 9.55 -5.62
CA SER A 174 -18.16 9.98 -7.02
C SER A 174 -17.90 8.83 -7.99
N TYR A 175 -17.61 7.62 -7.48
CA TYR A 175 -17.25 6.42 -8.24
C TYR A 175 -18.08 5.21 -7.79
N ALA A 176 -19.33 5.44 -7.43
CA ALA A 176 -20.24 4.39 -6.95
C ALA A 176 -20.55 3.30 -8.00
N ASP A 177 -20.21 3.54 -9.27
CA ASP A 177 -20.27 2.57 -10.37
C ASP A 177 -19.18 1.50 -10.29
N LYS A 178 -18.09 1.76 -9.57
CA LYS A 178 -16.99 0.82 -9.40
C LYS A 178 -17.35 -0.26 -8.39
N PRO A 179 -16.85 -1.51 -8.58
CA PRO A 179 -17.08 -2.57 -7.60
C PRO A 179 -16.36 -2.27 -6.29
N ALA A 180 -17.00 -2.57 -5.15
CA ALA A 180 -16.25 -2.75 -3.92
C ALA A 180 -15.38 -4.02 -4.04
N VAL A 181 -14.22 -4.04 -3.39
CA VAL A 181 -13.30 -5.18 -3.47
C VAL A 181 -12.86 -5.60 -2.08
N VAL A 182 -12.93 -6.90 -1.79
CA VAL A 182 -12.30 -7.52 -0.62
C VAL A 182 -11.11 -8.33 -1.09
N ILE A 183 -9.94 -8.02 -0.55
CA ILE A 183 -8.70 -8.75 -0.83
C ILE A 183 -8.30 -9.51 0.44
N GLU A 184 -8.07 -10.80 0.31
CA GLU A 184 -7.49 -11.64 1.33
C GLU A 184 -6.13 -12.15 0.85
N LEU A 185 -5.13 -11.99 1.71
CA LEU A 185 -3.75 -12.35 1.42
C LEU A 185 -3.42 -13.71 2.03
N LYS A 186 -2.64 -14.49 1.34
CA LYS A 186 -2.11 -15.76 1.82
C LYS A 186 -0.62 -15.84 1.53
N TRP A 187 0.04 -16.49 2.44
CA TRP A 187 1.48 -16.73 2.36
C TRP A 187 1.71 -18.23 2.36
N ASP A 188 2.31 -18.74 1.29
CA ASP A 188 2.65 -20.17 1.13
C ASP A 188 1.42 -21.11 1.26
N LYS A 189 0.27 -20.68 0.72
CA LYS A 189 -1.00 -21.42 0.71
C LYS A 189 -1.59 -21.40 -0.71
N GLU A 190 -2.91 -21.42 -0.82
CA GLU A 190 -3.62 -21.37 -2.11
C GLU A 190 -4.55 -20.15 -2.16
N ALA A 191 -4.65 -19.51 -3.33
CA ALA A 191 -5.53 -18.36 -3.53
C ALA A 191 -7.02 -18.74 -3.37
N GLU A 192 -7.40 -19.98 -3.68
CA GLU A 192 -8.72 -20.56 -3.43
C GLU A 192 -9.07 -20.56 -1.94
N GLY A 193 -8.07 -20.86 -1.09
CA GLY A 193 -8.23 -20.82 0.36
C GLY A 193 -8.55 -19.42 0.89
N ALA A 194 -8.04 -18.36 0.24
CA ALA A 194 -8.37 -16.98 0.56
C ALA A 194 -9.85 -16.68 0.26
N ILE A 195 -10.33 -17.05 -0.93
CA ILE A 195 -11.75 -16.87 -1.30
C ILE A 195 -12.67 -17.62 -0.34
N LYS A 196 -12.33 -18.88 0.01
CA LYS A 196 -13.10 -19.63 1.01
C LYS A 196 -13.13 -18.91 2.36
N GLN A 197 -12.03 -18.37 2.82
CA GLN A 197 -11.97 -17.62 4.06
C GLN A 197 -12.87 -16.38 4.04
N ILE A 198 -12.91 -15.63 2.94
CA ILE A 198 -13.81 -14.47 2.78
C ILE A 198 -15.27 -14.91 2.96
N ASN A 199 -15.66 -16.01 2.34
CA ASN A 199 -17.03 -16.54 2.42
C ASN A 199 -17.35 -17.06 3.84
N ASP A 200 -16.46 -17.85 4.44
CA ASP A 200 -16.64 -18.45 5.78
C ASP A 200 -16.71 -17.39 6.88
N LYS A 201 -15.95 -16.32 6.78
CA LYS A 201 -15.94 -15.21 7.73
C LYS A 201 -17.05 -14.18 7.50
N ASN A 202 -17.87 -14.38 6.47
CA ASN A 202 -19.02 -13.54 6.14
C ASN A 202 -18.67 -12.06 5.94
N TYR A 203 -17.55 -11.78 5.28
CA TYR A 203 -17.12 -10.40 4.96
C TYR A 203 -18.17 -9.66 4.13
N VAL A 204 -18.90 -10.41 3.30
CA VAL A 204 -19.99 -9.89 2.47
C VAL A 204 -21.08 -9.22 3.32
N ALA A 205 -21.35 -9.70 4.55
CA ALA A 205 -22.35 -9.09 5.43
C ALA A 205 -21.98 -7.68 5.90
N ALA A 206 -20.67 -7.38 6.05
CA ALA A 206 -20.19 -6.04 6.42
C ALA A 206 -20.31 -5.04 5.26
N LEU A 207 -20.43 -5.55 4.02
CA LEU A 207 -20.48 -4.77 2.78
C LEU A 207 -21.83 -4.90 2.06
N LYS A 208 -22.90 -5.09 2.81
CA LYS A 208 -24.27 -5.31 2.26
C LYS A 208 -24.75 -4.24 1.30
N GLU A 209 -24.35 -3.00 1.50
CA GLU A 209 -24.72 -1.88 0.60
C GLU A 209 -24.11 -1.97 -0.80
N TYR A 210 -23.08 -2.83 -0.98
CA TYR A 210 -22.40 -3.07 -2.27
C TYR A 210 -22.87 -4.34 -2.97
N HIS A 211 -23.98 -4.92 -2.53
CA HIS A 211 -24.53 -6.15 -3.11
C HIS A 211 -24.75 -6.01 -4.63
N GLY A 212 -24.28 -7.03 -5.35
CA GLY A 212 -24.33 -7.08 -6.81
C GLY A 212 -23.16 -6.39 -7.52
N ASN A 213 -22.36 -5.60 -6.80
CA ASN A 213 -21.13 -4.97 -7.31
C ASN A 213 -19.95 -5.14 -6.35
N LEU A 214 -19.72 -6.37 -5.90
CA LEU A 214 -18.66 -6.75 -4.97
C LEU A 214 -17.78 -7.83 -5.59
N LEU A 215 -16.47 -7.59 -5.60
CA LEU A 215 -15.45 -8.55 -6.00
C LEU A 215 -14.70 -9.09 -4.77
N LEU A 216 -14.42 -10.37 -4.78
CA LEU A 216 -13.57 -11.05 -3.80
C LEU A 216 -12.31 -11.47 -4.52
N ALA A 217 -11.15 -11.06 -4.00
CA ALA A 217 -9.85 -11.39 -4.57
C ALA A 217 -8.99 -12.12 -3.53
N GLY A 218 -8.64 -13.36 -3.81
CA GLY A 218 -7.66 -14.11 -3.05
C GLY A 218 -6.30 -14.02 -3.71
N ILE A 219 -5.29 -13.53 -3.00
CA ILE A 219 -3.92 -13.39 -3.49
C ILE A 219 -3.00 -14.21 -2.61
N ASN A 220 -2.21 -15.09 -3.22
CA ASN A 220 -1.22 -15.89 -2.50
C ASN A 220 0.17 -15.69 -3.09
N TYR A 221 1.18 -15.72 -2.23
CA TYR A 221 2.59 -15.84 -2.60
C TYR A 221 3.12 -17.21 -2.24
N ASP A 222 3.72 -17.90 -3.20
CA ASP A 222 4.37 -19.20 -3.03
C ASP A 222 5.90 -18.99 -2.92
N LYS A 223 6.46 -19.34 -1.77
CA LYS A 223 7.89 -19.22 -1.46
C LYS A 223 8.80 -20.07 -2.35
N LYS A 224 8.31 -21.23 -2.80
CA LYS A 224 9.11 -22.18 -3.57
C LYS A 224 9.28 -21.71 -5.01
N THR A 225 8.17 -21.28 -5.62
CA THR A 225 8.17 -20.79 -6.99
C THR A 225 8.51 -19.30 -7.09
N LYS A 226 8.43 -18.56 -5.96
CA LYS A 226 8.56 -17.11 -5.88
C LYS A 226 7.55 -16.38 -6.79
N LYS A 227 6.34 -16.91 -6.85
CA LYS A 227 5.26 -16.44 -7.71
C LYS A 227 4.03 -16.09 -6.90
N HIS A 228 3.29 -15.09 -7.41
CA HIS A 228 1.95 -14.83 -6.93
C HIS A 228 0.92 -15.62 -7.73
N SER A 229 -0.19 -15.91 -7.09
CA SER A 229 -1.42 -16.38 -7.73
C SER A 229 -2.57 -15.51 -7.25
N CYS A 230 -3.55 -15.29 -8.12
CA CYS A 230 -4.73 -14.51 -7.80
C CYS A 230 -5.98 -15.19 -8.36
N LYS A 231 -7.00 -15.30 -7.51
CA LYS A 231 -8.33 -15.72 -7.91
C LYS A 231 -9.34 -14.64 -7.59
N ILE A 232 -10.20 -14.30 -8.54
CA ILE A 232 -11.19 -13.23 -8.38
C ILE A 232 -12.56 -13.81 -8.65
N GLU A 233 -13.51 -13.53 -7.77
CA GLU A 233 -14.91 -13.95 -7.89
C GLU A 233 -15.84 -12.75 -7.68
N LYS A 234 -16.91 -12.67 -8.46
CA LYS A 234 -17.98 -11.70 -8.23
C LYS A 234 -19.02 -12.31 -7.31
N VAL A 235 -19.44 -11.57 -6.29
CA VAL A 235 -20.53 -11.99 -5.42
C VAL A 235 -21.81 -12.02 -6.24
N LYS A 236 -22.43 -13.21 -6.35
CA LYS A 236 -23.78 -13.38 -6.90
C LYS A 236 -24.75 -13.29 -5.73
N LEU A 237 -25.72 -12.43 -5.85
CA LEU A 237 -26.87 -12.34 -4.95
C LEU A 237 -27.95 -13.28 -5.39
#